data_ce0538d9e708c17f0c781cf6422639a9
#
_entry.id   ce0538d9e708c17f0c781cf6422639a9
#
_cell.length_a   1.000
_cell.length_b   1.000
_cell.length_c   1.000
_cell.angle_alpha   90.00
_cell.angle_beta   90.00
_cell.angle_gamma   90.00
#
_symmetry.space_group_name_H-M   'P 1'
#
loop_
_entity.id
_entity.type
_entity.pdbx_description
1 polymer ?
#
loop_
_entity_poly.entity_id
_entity_poly.type
_entity_poly.pdbx_seq_one_letter_code
_entity_poly.pdbx_strand_id
1 'polypeptide(L)'
;ASRKADYSTDNTSIGEQQQRLSEKIAKQNTAIEKQNRQIAKQNSRQKYANCQTAKINLHMAQQSKSVDRAELLASYRQDVDAFCSN
;
A
#
# COMPACT_ATOMS: atom_id res chain seq x y z
N ALA A 1 8.67 -38.80 38.78
CA ALA A 1 7.46 -39.31 38.19
C ALA A 1 6.50 -38.21 37.86
N SER A 2 6.19 -37.32 38.81
CA SER A 2 5.32 -36.17 38.55
C SER A 2 5.92 -35.24 37.50
N ARG A 3 7.19 -35.06 37.54
CA ARG A 3 7.93 -34.25 36.60
C ARG A 3 7.83 -34.82 35.18
N LYS A 4 7.84 -36.12 35.07
CA LYS A 4 7.73 -36.79 33.80
C LYS A 4 6.33 -36.64 33.21
N ALA A 5 5.33 -36.66 34.05
CA ALA A 5 3.95 -36.44 33.62
C ALA A 5 3.77 -35.00 33.13
N ASP A 6 4.28 -34.04 33.86
CA ASP A 6 4.23 -32.63 33.44
C ASP A 6 4.95 -32.43 32.14
N TYR A 7 6.10 -33.04 31.98
CA TYR A 7 6.89 -32.93 30.77
C TYR A 7 6.16 -33.55 29.58
N SER A 8 5.49 -34.67 29.80
CA SER A 8 4.70 -35.32 28.77
C SER A 8 3.56 -34.42 28.29
N THR A 9 2.91 -33.77 29.25
CA THR A 9 1.84 -32.80 28.93
C THR A 9 2.40 -31.65 28.13
N ASP A 10 3.55 -31.14 28.52
CA ASP A 10 4.20 -30.03 27.83
C ASP A 10 4.59 -30.42 26.41
N ASN A 11 5.07 -31.65 26.20
CA ASN A 11 5.42 -32.11 24.86
C ASN A 11 4.22 -32.17 23.93
N THR A 12 3.09 -32.66 24.44
CA THR A 12 1.86 -32.65 23.68
C THR A 12 1.44 -31.20 23.36
N SER A 13 1.58 -30.32 24.38
CA SER A 13 1.28 -28.90 24.21
C SER A 13 2.17 -28.22 23.19
N ILE A 14 3.44 -28.61 23.13
CA ILE A 14 4.39 -27.98 22.22
C ILE A 14 3.93 -28.18 20.75
N GLY A 15 3.56 -29.39 20.39
CA GLY A 15 3.06 -29.66 19.05
C GLY A 15 1.81 -28.87 18.72
N GLU A 16 0.87 -28.85 19.67
CA GLU A 16 -0.35 -28.06 19.51
C GLU A 16 -0.07 -26.57 19.46
N GLN A 17 0.84 -26.10 20.32
CA GLN A 17 1.23 -24.68 20.35
C GLN A 17 1.87 -24.26 19.05
N GLN A 18 2.72 -25.09 18.48
CA GLN A 18 3.35 -24.79 17.19
C GLN A 18 2.31 -24.73 16.08
N GLN A 19 1.36 -25.63 16.10
CA GLN A 19 0.28 -25.62 15.12
C GLN A 19 -0.58 -24.38 15.26
N ARG A 20 -0.96 -24.02 16.48
CA ARG A 20 -1.74 -22.80 16.74
C ARG A 20 -0.98 -21.56 16.34
N LEU A 21 0.32 -21.53 16.61
CA LEU A 21 1.17 -20.41 16.22
C LEU A 21 1.26 -20.29 14.71
N SER A 22 1.44 -21.40 14.01
CA SER A 22 1.45 -21.42 12.55
C SER A 22 0.14 -20.92 11.98
N GLU A 23 -0.99 -21.35 12.52
CA GLU A 23 -2.30 -20.90 12.09
C GLU A 23 -2.49 -19.41 12.36
N LYS A 24 -2.03 -18.94 13.52
CA LYS A 24 -2.11 -17.53 13.89
C LYS A 24 -1.29 -16.68 12.95
N ILE A 25 -0.07 -17.11 12.63
CA ILE A 25 0.80 -16.43 11.70
C ILE A 25 0.17 -16.40 10.30
N ALA A 26 -0.39 -17.53 9.86
CA ALA A 26 -1.07 -17.59 8.57
C ALA A 26 -2.25 -16.63 8.50
N LYS A 27 -3.05 -16.54 9.56
CA LYS A 27 -4.17 -15.60 9.62
C LYS A 27 -3.68 -14.16 9.61
N GLN A 28 -2.62 -13.86 10.36
CA GLN A 28 -2.02 -12.52 10.37
C GLN A 28 -1.49 -12.15 9.01
N ASN A 29 -0.80 -13.08 8.34
CA ASN A 29 -0.27 -12.84 7.00
C ASN A 29 -1.38 -12.57 5.99
N THR A 30 -2.47 -13.34 6.06
CA THR A 30 -3.64 -13.13 5.21
C THR A 30 -4.25 -11.75 5.43
N ALA A 31 -4.37 -11.35 6.69
CA ALA A 31 -4.90 -10.03 7.03
C ALA A 31 -3.99 -8.91 6.51
N ILE A 32 -2.68 -9.07 6.65
CA ILE A 32 -1.70 -8.10 6.16
C ILE A 32 -1.76 -8.01 4.63
N GLU A 33 -1.82 -9.14 3.95
CA GLU A 33 -1.94 -9.18 2.48
C GLU A 33 -3.20 -8.46 2.00
N LYS A 34 -4.32 -8.71 2.69
CA LYS A 34 -5.58 -8.05 2.37
C LYS A 34 -5.47 -6.54 2.56
N GLN A 35 -4.87 -6.13 3.67
CA GLN A 35 -4.65 -4.73 3.98
C GLN A 35 -3.74 -4.08 2.94
N ASN A 36 -2.65 -4.75 2.57
CA ASN A 36 -1.72 -4.26 1.56
C ASN A 36 -2.39 -4.10 0.20
N ARG A 37 -3.27 -5.04 -0.18
CA ARG A 37 -4.03 -4.92 -1.41
C ARG A 37 -4.97 -3.72 -1.41
N GLN A 38 -5.61 -3.45 -0.26
CA GLN A 38 -6.48 -2.28 -0.13
C GLN A 38 -5.68 -0.98 -0.23
N ILE A 39 -4.52 -0.93 0.42
CA ILE A 39 -3.62 0.21 0.34
C ILE A 39 -3.15 0.42 -1.10
N ALA A 40 -2.76 -0.64 -1.79
CA ALA A 40 -2.34 -0.56 -3.18
C ALA A 40 -3.45 -0.01 -4.07
N LYS A 41 -4.70 -0.44 -3.86
CA LYS A 41 -5.84 0.08 -4.59
C LYS A 41 -6.07 1.57 -4.34
N GLN A 42 -5.99 1.98 -3.07
CA GLN A 42 -6.12 3.39 -2.70
C GLN A 42 -5.02 4.23 -3.32
N ASN A 43 -3.78 3.71 -3.29
CA ASN A 43 -2.65 4.41 -3.88
C ASN A 43 -2.80 4.54 -5.39
N SER A 44 -3.30 3.50 -6.06
CA SER A 44 -3.56 3.53 -7.49
C SER A 44 -4.64 4.57 -7.85
N ARG A 45 -5.71 4.62 -7.06
CA ARG A 45 -6.77 5.61 -7.24
C ARG A 45 -6.26 7.03 -7.03
N GLN A 46 -5.45 7.22 -6.00
CA GLN A 46 -4.86 8.52 -5.69
C GLN A 46 -3.92 8.96 -6.81
N LYS A 47 -3.10 8.04 -7.30
CA LYS A 47 -2.18 8.30 -8.40
C LYS A 47 -2.96 8.68 -9.67
N TYR A 48 -4.03 7.96 -9.97
CA TYR A 48 -4.89 8.27 -11.11
C TYR A 48 -5.51 9.66 -10.96
N ALA A 49 -6.05 9.98 -9.78
CA ALA A 49 -6.63 11.29 -9.51
C ALA A 49 -5.61 12.41 -9.65
N ASN A 50 -4.40 12.20 -9.13
CA ASN A 50 -3.32 13.17 -9.25
C ASN A 50 -2.93 13.39 -10.70
N CYS A 51 -2.87 12.31 -11.48
CA CYS A 51 -2.59 12.37 -12.91
C CYS A 51 -3.65 13.19 -13.64
N GLN A 52 -4.93 12.95 -13.37
CA GLN A 52 -6.03 13.68 -13.99
C GLN A 52 -5.99 15.16 -13.62
N THR A 53 -5.74 15.48 -12.36
CA THR A 53 -5.62 16.84 -11.88
C THR A 53 -4.46 17.56 -12.58
N ALA A 54 -3.31 16.89 -12.71
CA ALA A 54 -2.15 17.45 -13.38
C ALA A 54 -2.46 17.77 -14.85
N LYS A 55 -3.18 16.86 -15.54
CA LYS A 55 -3.58 17.10 -16.94
C LYS A 55 -4.53 18.27 -17.07
N ILE A 56 -5.48 18.40 -16.16
CA ILE A 56 -6.42 19.51 -16.14
C ILE A 56 -5.68 20.83 -15.92
N ASN A 57 -4.75 20.85 -14.96
CA ASN A 57 -3.95 22.02 -14.67
C ASN A 57 -3.12 22.44 -15.87
N LEU A 58 -2.51 21.47 -16.55
CA LEU A 58 -1.74 21.73 -17.76
C LEU A 58 -2.62 22.31 -18.86
N HIS A 59 -3.80 21.74 -19.07
CA HIS A 59 -4.75 22.24 -20.07
C HIS A 59 -5.16 23.67 -19.78
N MET A 60 -5.47 23.98 -18.52
CA MET A 60 -5.85 25.33 -18.11
C MET A 60 -4.70 26.30 -18.30
N ALA A 61 -3.47 25.89 -17.99
CA ALA A 61 -2.30 26.73 -18.17
C ALA A 61 -2.04 27.01 -19.64
N GLN A 62 -2.31 26.06 -20.54
CA GLN A 62 -2.17 26.26 -21.98
C GLN A 62 -3.13 27.33 -22.51
N GLN A 63 -4.27 27.50 -21.87
CA GLN A 63 -5.25 28.51 -22.24
C GLN A 63 -5.05 29.82 -21.49
N SER A 64 -4.14 29.88 -20.54
CA SER A 64 -3.87 31.06 -19.76
C SER A 64 -3.15 32.11 -20.61
N LYS A 65 -3.46 33.39 -20.36
CA LYS A 65 -2.77 34.50 -20.97
C LYS A 65 -1.80 35.18 -19.98
N SER A 66 -1.46 34.46 -18.92
CA SER A 66 -0.58 34.98 -17.87
C SER A 66 0.84 35.16 -18.40
N VAL A 67 1.54 36.13 -17.84
CA VAL A 67 2.96 36.38 -18.14
C VAL A 67 3.81 35.17 -17.75
N ASP A 68 3.38 34.43 -16.69
CA ASP A 68 4.09 33.27 -16.16
C ASP A 68 3.71 31.98 -16.86
N ARG A 69 3.03 32.06 -17.99
CA ARG A 69 2.52 30.87 -18.71
C ARG A 69 3.60 29.84 -18.98
N ALA A 70 4.78 30.29 -19.43
CA ALA A 70 5.86 29.37 -19.76
C ALA A 70 6.33 28.58 -18.53
N GLU A 71 6.46 29.24 -17.38
CA GLU A 71 6.84 28.60 -16.13
C GLU A 71 5.75 27.66 -15.64
N LEU A 72 4.48 28.08 -15.73
CA LEU A 72 3.35 27.23 -15.36
C LEU A 72 3.29 25.98 -16.21
N LEU A 73 3.47 26.13 -17.53
CA LEU A 73 3.46 24.98 -18.44
C LEU A 73 4.59 24.01 -18.10
N ALA A 74 5.78 24.51 -17.84
CA ALA A 74 6.91 23.65 -17.47
C ALA A 74 6.62 22.89 -16.18
N SER A 75 6.10 23.59 -15.17
CA SER A 75 5.77 23.01 -13.88
C SER A 75 4.69 21.93 -14.02
N TYR A 76 3.60 22.23 -14.72
CA TYR A 76 2.50 21.28 -14.87
C TYR A 76 2.87 20.11 -15.76
N ARG A 77 3.76 20.28 -16.73
CA ARG A 77 4.29 19.16 -17.51
C ARG A 77 5.10 18.23 -16.65
N GLN A 78 5.90 18.75 -15.73
CA GLN A 78 6.63 17.93 -14.76
C GLN A 78 5.67 17.16 -13.88
N ASP A 79 4.58 17.79 -13.43
CA ASP A 79 3.57 17.14 -12.62
C ASP A 79 2.91 15.99 -13.39
N VAL A 80 2.57 16.21 -14.66
CA VAL A 80 2.00 15.16 -15.51
C VAL A 80 2.98 13.99 -15.62
N ASP A 81 4.25 14.28 -15.88
CA ASP A 81 5.26 13.23 -15.99
C ASP A 81 5.42 12.47 -14.67
N ALA A 82 5.39 13.18 -13.54
CA ALA A 82 5.55 12.56 -12.23
C ALA A 82 4.33 11.74 -11.82
N PHE A 83 3.13 12.26 -12.04
CA PHE A 83 1.89 11.63 -11.56
C PHE A 83 1.29 10.65 -12.56
N CYS A 84 1.58 10.78 -13.82
CA CYS A 84 1.03 9.92 -14.87
C CYS A 84 1.98 8.80 -15.29
N SER A 85 3.23 8.84 -14.87
CA SER A 85 4.17 7.77 -15.16
C SER A 85 3.91 6.57 -14.25
N ASN A 86 4.06 5.39 -14.78
CA ASN A 86 3.90 4.15 -14.02
C ASN A 86 5.22 3.69 -13.42
#